data_a8c7e57c4eb033bc7b51ba43f6c08331
#
_entry.id   a8c7e57c4eb033bc7b51ba43f6c08331
#
_cell.length_a   1.000
_cell.length_b   1.000
_cell.length_c   1.000
_cell.angle_alpha   90.00
_cell.angle_beta   90.00
_cell.angle_gamma   90.00
#
_symmetry.space_group_name_H-M   'P 1'
#
loop_
_entity.id
_entity.type
_entity.pdbx_description
1 polymer ?
#
loop_
_entity_poly.entity_id
_entity_poly.type
_entity_poly.pdbx_seq_one_letter_code
_entity_poly.pdbx_strand_id
1 'polypeptide(L)'
;MSNNKSNSSFQNTENNDSKNILNEEEIIIKYTDEIKNEETRSEAIEKLYKYRENENIAIYLWYSRGTIAALLQEILNIYQYLSSSKLSNEKANKVKFIISLFQSIALNPKTRKEFLESQLLVFLYPFLSCPYKMKSYEIIRVTALGVIAALVKTDDSEVINFLIRTEIIPVILKIMKKGTFEIIGQVASFIIQRIVNDINGLKYICEMRERLFAITYVLDVMLQNKNNNKNIKNILRIYLGLIENKEAKNILKWTLPES
;
A
#
# COMPACT_ATOMS: atom_id res chain seq x y z
N MET A 1 -36.04 47.75 -5.18
CA MET A 1 -35.25 47.17 -6.29
C MET A 1 -33.91 46.73 -5.72
N SER A 2 -33.78 45.55 -5.17
CA SER A 2 -32.51 44.93 -4.76
C SER A 2 -32.77 43.49 -4.34
N ASN A 3 -32.82 42.55 -5.29
CA ASN A 3 -32.80 41.10 -5.01
C ASN A 3 -32.76 40.31 -6.33
N ASN A 4 -31.64 40.41 -7.08
CA ASN A 4 -31.43 39.52 -8.24
C ASN A 4 -29.94 39.41 -8.68
N LYS A 5 -28.97 39.45 -7.74
CA LYS A 5 -27.56 39.22 -8.09
C LYS A 5 -26.88 38.02 -7.41
N SER A 6 -27.55 37.32 -6.51
CA SER A 6 -26.93 36.19 -5.76
C SER A 6 -27.19 34.81 -6.40
N ASN A 7 -28.13 34.64 -7.31
CA ASN A 7 -28.43 33.32 -7.90
C ASN A 7 -27.62 32.98 -9.16
N SER A 8 -26.98 33.96 -9.80
CA SER A 8 -26.19 33.67 -11.02
C SER A 8 -24.76 33.19 -10.75
N SER A 9 -24.18 33.45 -9.56
CA SER A 9 -22.84 33.00 -9.22
C SER A 9 -22.79 31.53 -8.77
N PHE A 10 -23.84 31.03 -8.12
CA PHE A 10 -23.92 29.61 -7.73
C PHE A 10 -24.14 28.67 -8.91
N GLN A 11 -24.99 29.05 -9.86
CA GLN A 11 -25.25 28.24 -11.06
C GLN A 11 -24.05 28.20 -12.02
N ASN A 12 -23.20 29.22 -12.05
CA ASN A 12 -22.00 29.24 -12.90
C ASN A 12 -20.85 28.39 -12.31
N THR A 13 -20.74 28.28 -10.99
CA THR A 13 -19.75 27.39 -10.35
C THR A 13 -20.11 25.92 -10.53
N GLU A 14 -21.37 25.52 -10.29
CA GLU A 14 -21.82 24.13 -10.48
C GLU A 14 -21.70 23.67 -11.94
N ASN A 15 -21.99 24.54 -12.92
CA ASN A 15 -21.83 24.21 -14.34
C ASN A 15 -20.36 24.10 -14.78
N ASN A 16 -19.44 24.87 -14.20
CA ASN A 16 -18.01 24.76 -14.49
C ASN A 16 -17.38 23.52 -13.85
N ASP A 17 -17.76 23.19 -12.61
CA ASP A 17 -17.29 21.99 -11.94
C ASP A 17 -17.79 20.73 -12.65
N SER A 18 -19.05 20.70 -13.07
CA SER A 18 -19.61 19.58 -13.83
C SER A 18 -18.96 19.41 -15.21
N LYS A 19 -18.62 20.47 -15.91
CA LYS A 19 -17.89 20.42 -17.19
C LYS A 19 -16.45 19.96 -17.01
N ASN A 20 -15.78 20.38 -15.92
CA ASN A 20 -14.43 19.94 -15.61
C ASN A 20 -14.38 18.45 -15.26
N ILE A 21 -15.35 17.95 -14.50
CA ILE A 21 -15.49 16.53 -14.15
C ILE A 21 -15.74 15.66 -15.39
N LEU A 22 -16.64 16.07 -16.26
CA LEU A 22 -16.89 15.36 -17.53
C LEU A 22 -15.66 15.30 -18.43
N ASN A 23 -14.86 16.37 -18.46
CA ASN A 23 -13.61 16.39 -19.22
C ASN A 23 -12.55 15.45 -18.61
N GLU A 24 -12.44 15.37 -17.27
CA GLU A 24 -11.52 14.43 -16.61
C GLU A 24 -11.89 12.98 -16.87
N GLU A 25 -13.17 12.61 -16.83
CA GLU A 25 -13.63 11.25 -17.11
C GLU A 25 -13.32 10.81 -18.55
N GLU A 26 -13.57 11.66 -19.53
CA GLU A 26 -13.21 11.40 -20.93
C GLU A 26 -11.70 11.16 -21.09
N ILE A 27 -10.89 11.95 -20.41
CA ILE A 27 -9.43 11.79 -20.39
C ILE A 27 -9.03 10.46 -19.77
N ILE A 28 -9.61 10.09 -18.63
CA ILE A 28 -9.34 8.83 -17.94
C ILE A 28 -9.72 7.65 -18.84
N ILE A 29 -10.89 7.66 -19.45
CA ILE A 29 -11.35 6.60 -20.36
C ILE A 29 -10.40 6.45 -21.55
N LYS A 30 -10.04 7.55 -22.21
CA LYS A 30 -9.10 7.58 -23.33
C LYS A 30 -7.78 6.91 -22.96
N TYR A 31 -7.11 7.37 -21.90
CA TYR A 31 -5.82 6.82 -21.50
C TYR A 31 -5.93 5.39 -20.95
N THR A 32 -7.06 5.00 -20.38
CA THR A 32 -7.30 3.60 -19.98
C THR A 32 -7.32 2.67 -21.20
N ASP A 33 -7.86 3.12 -22.32
CA ASP A 33 -7.82 2.35 -23.58
C ASP A 33 -6.41 2.33 -24.20
N GLU A 34 -5.68 3.45 -24.12
CA GLU A 34 -4.32 3.55 -24.64
C GLU A 34 -3.30 2.66 -23.90
N ILE A 35 -3.56 2.26 -22.64
CA ILE A 35 -2.71 1.28 -21.90
C ILE A 35 -2.58 -0.05 -22.64
N LYS A 36 -3.59 -0.47 -23.39
CA LYS A 36 -3.64 -1.76 -24.08
C LYS A 36 -2.65 -1.82 -25.25
N ASN A 37 -2.31 -0.69 -25.83
CA ASN A 37 -1.33 -0.59 -26.92
C ASN A 37 0.09 -0.37 -26.33
N GLU A 38 1.05 -1.21 -26.73
CA GLU A 38 2.44 -1.14 -26.25
C GLU A 38 3.13 0.20 -26.55
N GLU A 39 2.84 0.80 -27.70
CA GLU A 39 3.46 2.06 -28.12
C GLU A 39 3.02 3.25 -27.26
N THR A 40 1.74 3.32 -26.88
CA THR A 40 1.16 4.43 -26.12
C THR A 40 1.12 4.17 -24.61
N ARG A 41 1.27 2.91 -24.19
CA ARG A 41 1.13 2.45 -22.78
C ARG A 41 1.92 3.29 -21.79
N SER A 42 3.18 3.59 -22.10
CA SER A 42 4.06 4.30 -21.16
C SER A 42 3.56 5.72 -20.88
N GLU A 43 3.14 6.45 -21.91
CA GLU A 43 2.57 7.78 -21.79
C GLU A 43 1.22 7.75 -21.09
N ALA A 44 0.36 6.79 -21.44
CA ALA A 44 -0.96 6.62 -20.85
C ALA A 44 -0.87 6.38 -19.33
N ILE A 45 0.05 5.53 -18.87
CA ILE A 45 0.31 5.29 -17.44
C ILE A 45 0.72 6.58 -16.73
N GLU A 46 1.62 7.39 -17.31
CA GLU A 46 2.05 8.65 -16.72
C GLU A 46 0.90 9.66 -16.63
N LYS A 47 0.06 9.75 -17.66
CA LYS A 47 -1.11 10.63 -17.69
C LYS A 47 -2.11 10.20 -16.63
N LEU A 48 -2.49 8.90 -16.57
CA LEU A 48 -3.43 8.37 -15.58
C LEU A 48 -2.94 8.51 -14.14
N TYR A 49 -1.64 8.42 -13.90
CA TYR A 49 -1.08 8.66 -12.57
C TYR A 49 -1.46 10.04 -12.01
N LYS A 50 -1.65 11.06 -12.84
CA LYS A 50 -2.08 12.41 -12.42
C LYS A 50 -3.51 12.41 -11.89
N TYR A 51 -4.34 11.51 -12.37
CA TYR A 51 -5.74 11.35 -11.99
C TYR A 51 -5.97 10.24 -10.94
N ARG A 52 -4.91 9.68 -10.32
CA ARG A 52 -4.99 8.56 -9.37
C ARG A 52 -5.89 8.81 -8.15
N GLU A 53 -6.18 10.07 -7.84
CA GLU A 53 -7.04 10.49 -6.73
C GLU A 53 -8.50 10.70 -7.17
N ASN A 54 -8.80 10.61 -8.47
CA ASN A 54 -10.17 10.67 -8.97
C ASN A 54 -10.95 9.42 -8.53
N GLU A 55 -12.14 9.61 -7.98
CA GLU A 55 -12.96 8.54 -7.39
C GLU A 55 -13.33 7.43 -8.38
N ASN A 56 -13.48 7.77 -9.66
CA ASN A 56 -13.92 6.84 -10.70
C ASN A 56 -12.79 6.12 -11.41
N ILE A 57 -11.52 6.56 -11.27
CA ILE A 57 -10.38 5.95 -11.98
C ILE A 57 -10.26 4.45 -11.72
N ALA A 58 -10.52 4.01 -10.48
CA ALA A 58 -10.46 2.60 -10.10
C ALA A 58 -11.43 1.75 -10.91
N ILE A 59 -12.64 2.27 -11.13
CA ILE A 59 -13.71 1.60 -11.88
C ILE A 59 -13.31 1.47 -13.34
N TYR A 60 -12.84 2.54 -13.96
CA TYR A 60 -12.42 2.54 -15.35
C TYR A 60 -11.24 1.59 -15.59
N LEU A 61 -10.24 1.60 -14.70
CA LEU A 61 -9.09 0.69 -14.80
C LEU A 61 -9.50 -0.77 -14.62
N TRP A 62 -10.35 -1.06 -13.63
CA TRP A 62 -10.70 -2.42 -13.26
C TRP A 62 -11.58 -3.10 -14.32
N TYR A 63 -12.63 -2.43 -14.77
CA TYR A 63 -13.60 -3.01 -15.70
C TYR A 63 -13.22 -2.85 -17.17
N SER A 64 -12.15 -2.13 -17.50
CA SER A 64 -11.63 -2.08 -18.87
C SER A 64 -10.87 -3.36 -19.18
N ARG A 65 -11.43 -4.15 -20.13
CA ARG A 65 -10.86 -5.44 -20.54
C ARG A 65 -9.40 -5.29 -20.99
N GLY A 66 -8.48 -6.07 -20.40
CA GLY A 66 -7.07 -6.11 -20.76
C GLY A 66 -6.19 -5.08 -20.06
N THR A 67 -6.74 -4.04 -19.46
CA THR A 67 -5.97 -2.97 -18.77
C THR A 67 -5.15 -3.51 -17.60
N ILE A 68 -5.78 -4.30 -16.72
CA ILE A 68 -5.07 -4.91 -15.57
C ILE A 68 -3.97 -5.86 -16.03
N ALA A 69 -4.21 -6.66 -17.07
CA ALA A 69 -3.20 -7.55 -17.62
C ALA A 69 -2.00 -6.79 -18.21
N ALA A 70 -2.25 -5.68 -18.91
CA ALA A 70 -1.20 -4.84 -19.47
C ALA A 70 -0.37 -4.16 -18.37
N LEU A 71 -1.01 -3.64 -17.30
CA LEU A 71 -0.31 -3.08 -16.15
C LEU A 71 0.51 -4.13 -15.39
N LEU A 72 -0.04 -5.34 -15.20
CA LEU A 72 0.66 -6.44 -14.54
C LEU A 72 1.88 -6.90 -15.37
N GLN A 73 1.77 -6.96 -16.68
CA GLN A 73 2.88 -7.28 -17.56
C GLN A 73 4.07 -6.33 -17.35
N GLU A 74 3.81 -5.01 -17.22
CA GLU A 74 4.84 -4.02 -16.94
C GLU A 74 5.51 -4.23 -15.57
N ILE A 75 4.75 -4.65 -14.57
CA ILE A 75 5.29 -5.04 -13.25
C ILE A 75 6.21 -6.27 -13.37
N LEU A 76 5.76 -7.32 -14.08
CA LEU A 76 6.52 -8.55 -14.27
C LEU A 76 7.81 -8.31 -15.06
N ASN A 77 7.82 -7.40 -16.01
CA ASN A 77 9.00 -7.02 -16.78
C ASN A 77 10.12 -6.45 -15.89
N ILE A 78 9.80 -5.97 -14.70
CA ILE A 78 10.81 -5.43 -13.75
C ILE A 78 11.45 -6.53 -12.90
N TYR A 79 10.83 -7.70 -12.77
CA TYR A 79 11.37 -8.78 -11.92
C TYR A 79 12.78 -9.21 -12.29
N GLN A 80 13.15 -9.17 -13.57
CA GLN A 80 14.51 -9.45 -14.03
C GLN A 80 15.58 -8.54 -13.40
N TYR A 81 15.19 -7.36 -12.91
CA TYR A 81 16.10 -6.41 -12.25
C TYR A 81 16.17 -6.63 -10.73
N LEU A 82 15.29 -7.44 -10.12
CA LEU A 82 15.26 -7.67 -8.68
C LEU A 82 16.45 -8.52 -8.18
N SER A 83 17.08 -9.27 -9.08
CA SER A 83 18.31 -10.03 -8.82
C SER A 83 19.60 -9.32 -9.26
N SER A 84 19.49 -8.10 -9.80
CA SER A 84 20.61 -7.32 -10.30
C SER A 84 20.52 -5.86 -9.86
N SER A 85 21.65 -5.17 -9.66
CA SER A 85 21.65 -3.74 -9.28
C SER A 85 21.42 -2.79 -10.47
N LYS A 86 20.73 -3.23 -11.53
CA LYS A 86 20.63 -2.50 -12.81
C LYS A 86 19.30 -1.78 -13.05
N LEU A 87 18.46 -1.64 -12.02
CA LEU A 87 17.18 -0.92 -12.16
C LEU A 87 17.41 0.58 -12.29
N SER A 88 17.04 1.17 -13.45
CA SER A 88 17.11 2.60 -13.66
C SER A 88 16.01 3.35 -12.90
N ASN A 89 16.24 4.65 -12.62
CA ASN A 89 15.23 5.51 -11.99
C ASN A 89 13.99 5.69 -12.87
N GLU A 90 14.15 5.71 -14.19
CA GLU A 90 13.04 5.82 -15.14
C GLU A 90 12.10 4.61 -15.03
N LYS A 91 12.65 3.38 -15.09
CA LYS A 91 11.88 2.15 -14.92
C LYS A 91 11.22 2.09 -13.54
N ALA A 92 11.92 2.51 -12.48
CA ALA A 92 11.39 2.57 -11.14
C ALA A 92 10.20 3.55 -11.04
N ASN A 93 10.27 4.71 -11.69
CA ASN A 93 9.17 5.67 -11.72
C ASN A 93 7.96 5.14 -12.49
N LYS A 94 8.16 4.46 -13.62
CA LYS A 94 7.05 3.82 -14.36
C LYS A 94 6.31 2.82 -13.47
N VAL A 95 7.06 1.94 -12.79
CA VAL A 95 6.47 0.96 -11.86
C VAL A 95 5.78 1.63 -10.68
N LYS A 96 6.36 2.70 -10.12
CA LYS A 96 5.71 3.52 -9.08
C LYS A 96 4.35 4.02 -9.55
N PHE A 97 4.21 4.50 -10.78
CA PHE A 97 2.93 4.97 -11.31
C PHE A 97 1.91 3.84 -11.37
N ILE A 98 2.31 2.67 -11.88
CA ILE A 98 1.44 1.49 -11.96
C ILE A 98 0.99 1.03 -10.57
N ILE A 99 1.92 0.93 -9.60
CA ILE A 99 1.58 0.54 -8.23
C ILE A 99 0.63 1.58 -7.59
N SER A 100 0.79 2.86 -7.90
CA SER A 100 -0.13 3.90 -7.42
C SER A 100 -1.53 3.77 -8.04
N LEU A 101 -1.65 3.36 -9.30
CA LEU A 101 -2.95 3.05 -9.92
C LEU A 101 -3.57 1.81 -9.27
N PHE A 102 -2.79 0.77 -8.96
CA PHE A 102 -3.28 -0.38 -8.18
C PHE A 102 -3.73 0.04 -6.77
N GLN A 103 -3.07 1.02 -6.16
CA GLN A 103 -3.52 1.58 -4.89
C GLN A 103 -4.91 2.23 -5.00
N SER A 104 -5.17 2.98 -6.06
CA SER A 104 -6.50 3.56 -6.30
C SER A 104 -7.58 2.46 -6.43
N ILE A 105 -7.28 1.38 -7.16
CA ILE A 105 -8.18 0.21 -7.29
C ILE A 105 -8.40 -0.47 -5.93
N ALA A 106 -7.33 -0.67 -5.16
CA ALA A 106 -7.38 -1.33 -3.86
C ALA A 106 -8.17 -0.52 -2.79
N LEU A 107 -8.14 0.81 -2.89
CA LEU A 107 -8.83 1.70 -1.96
C LEU A 107 -10.32 1.87 -2.28
N ASN A 108 -10.72 1.73 -3.52
CA ASN A 108 -12.10 1.95 -3.93
C ASN A 108 -13.00 0.80 -3.42
N PRO A 109 -14.08 1.07 -2.67
CA PRO A 109 -14.95 0.03 -2.11
C PRO A 109 -15.58 -0.89 -3.16
N LYS A 110 -15.81 -0.39 -4.38
CA LYS A 110 -16.44 -1.17 -5.46
C LYS A 110 -15.49 -2.18 -6.13
N THR A 111 -14.18 -1.95 -6.07
CA THR A 111 -13.18 -2.81 -6.72
C THR A 111 -12.26 -3.54 -5.74
N ARG A 112 -12.25 -3.14 -4.46
CA ARG A 112 -11.36 -3.71 -3.43
C ARG A 112 -11.48 -5.20 -3.28
N LYS A 113 -12.72 -5.70 -3.15
CA LYS A 113 -12.97 -7.14 -2.97
C LYS A 113 -12.39 -7.94 -4.12
N GLU A 114 -12.72 -7.56 -5.35
CA GLU A 114 -12.23 -8.22 -6.56
C GLU A 114 -10.70 -8.10 -6.70
N PHE A 115 -10.12 -6.96 -6.32
CA PHE A 115 -8.67 -6.76 -6.29
C PHE A 115 -7.99 -7.74 -5.33
N LEU A 116 -8.54 -7.98 -4.13
CA LEU A 116 -8.00 -8.96 -3.18
C LEU A 116 -8.17 -10.40 -3.70
N GLU A 117 -9.36 -10.74 -4.23
CA GLU A 117 -9.65 -12.07 -4.79
C GLU A 117 -8.76 -12.40 -5.99
N SER A 118 -8.40 -11.41 -6.81
CA SER A 118 -7.46 -11.57 -7.94
C SER A 118 -6.01 -11.83 -7.52
N GLN A 119 -5.68 -11.68 -6.25
CA GLN A 119 -4.34 -11.81 -5.68
C GLN A 119 -3.28 -10.86 -6.30
N LEU A 120 -3.68 -9.80 -6.97
CA LEU A 120 -2.76 -8.83 -7.59
C LEU A 120 -1.75 -8.23 -6.60
N LEU A 121 -2.14 -8.08 -5.33
CA LEU A 121 -1.25 -7.57 -4.31
C LEU A 121 0.00 -8.44 -4.10
N VAL A 122 -0.11 -9.76 -4.30
CA VAL A 122 1.01 -10.70 -4.12
C VAL A 122 2.15 -10.42 -5.10
N PHE A 123 1.84 -9.92 -6.29
CA PHE A 123 2.85 -9.52 -7.27
C PHE A 123 3.70 -8.30 -6.83
N LEU A 124 3.33 -7.62 -5.76
CA LEU A 124 4.14 -6.54 -5.19
C LEU A 124 5.15 -7.04 -4.14
N TYR A 125 4.99 -8.25 -3.59
CA TYR A 125 5.85 -8.79 -2.53
C TYR A 125 7.33 -8.96 -2.92
N PRO A 126 7.67 -9.34 -4.16
CA PRO A 126 9.07 -9.39 -4.59
C PRO A 126 9.80 -8.04 -4.45
N PHE A 127 9.10 -6.91 -4.65
CA PHE A 127 9.68 -5.58 -4.45
C PHE A 127 10.01 -5.31 -2.99
N LEU A 128 9.21 -5.83 -2.07
CA LEU A 128 9.43 -5.71 -0.63
C LEU A 128 10.65 -6.53 -0.18
N SER A 129 10.86 -7.68 -0.78
CA SER A 129 11.92 -8.63 -0.43
C SER A 129 13.27 -8.32 -1.07
N CYS A 130 13.30 -7.41 -2.05
CA CYS A 130 14.50 -7.06 -2.81
C CYS A 130 15.65 -6.59 -1.87
N PRO A 131 16.89 -7.12 -2.01
CA PRO A 131 17.99 -6.80 -1.11
C PRO A 131 18.64 -5.44 -1.35
N TYR A 132 18.47 -4.84 -2.52
CA TYR A 132 19.14 -3.61 -2.91
C TYR A 132 18.59 -2.38 -2.20
N LYS A 133 19.50 -1.46 -1.83
CA LYS A 133 19.22 -0.21 -1.09
C LYS A 133 19.33 1.05 -1.96
N MET A 134 19.46 0.89 -3.28
CA MET A 134 19.54 2.02 -4.19
C MET A 134 18.19 2.74 -4.28
N LYS A 135 18.22 4.04 -4.57
CA LYS A 135 17.03 4.90 -4.62
C LYS A 135 15.91 4.34 -5.51
N SER A 136 16.25 3.75 -6.66
CA SER A 136 15.28 3.13 -7.57
C SER A 136 14.50 1.99 -6.92
N TYR A 137 15.15 1.12 -6.15
CA TYR A 137 14.50 0.02 -5.43
C TYR A 137 13.70 0.51 -4.23
N GLU A 138 14.20 1.52 -3.52
CA GLU A 138 13.50 2.08 -2.37
C GLU A 138 12.19 2.79 -2.78
N ILE A 139 12.18 3.49 -3.91
CA ILE A 139 10.95 4.10 -4.47
C ILE A 139 9.88 3.02 -4.66
N ILE A 140 10.20 1.90 -5.29
CA ILE A 140 9.23 0.82 -5.54
C ILE A 140 8.81 0.18 -4.23
N ARG A 141 9.74 -0.08 -3.30
CA ARG A 141 9.46 -0.67 -1.98
C ARG A 141 8.50 0.20 -1.17
N VAL A 142 8.78 1.50 -1.06
CA VAL A 142 7.91 2.44 -0.34
C VAL A 142 6.51 2.48 -0.96
N THR A 143 6.43 2.50 -2.30
CA THR A 143 5.14 2.55 -2.99
C THR A 143 4.34 1.26 -2.79
N ALA A 144 5.00 0.09 -2.86
CA ALA A 144 4.35 -1.20 -2.60
C ALA A 144 3.86 -1.31 -1.14
N LEU A 145 4.67 -0.88 -0.16
CA LEU A 145 4.22 -0.78 1.24
C LEU A 145 3.05 0.19 1.39
N GLY A 146 3.03 1.28 0.61
CA GLY A 146 1.96 2.26 0.59
C GLY A 146 0.60 1.66 0.22
N VAL A 147 0.56 0.71 -0.73
CA VAL A 147 -0.69 -0.02 -1.08
C VAL A 147 -1.20 -0.82 0.12
N ILE A 148 -0.31 -1.58 0.78
CA ILE A 148 -0.67 -2.39 1.95
C ILE A 148 -1.12 -1.49 3.11
N ALA A 149 -0.38 -0.42 3.38
CA ALA A 149 -0.73 0.55 4.42
C ALA A 149 -2.08 1.23 4.16
N ALA A 150 -2.40 1.51 2.91
CA ALA A 150 -3.68 2.07 2.52
C ALA A 150 -4.82 1.07 2.73
N LEU A 151 -4.62 -0.18 2.35
CA LEU A 151 -5.59 -1.27 2.58
C LEU A 151 -5.88 -1.47 4.06
N VAL A 152 -4.87 -1.60 4.93
CA VAL A 152 -5.09 -1.81 6.37
C VAL A 152 -5.72 -0.61 7.09
N LYS A 153 -5.79 0.56 6.46
CA LYS A 153 -6.53 1.72 6.97
C LYS A 153 -8.03 1.64 6.74
N THR A 154 -8.49 0.76 5.88
CA THR A 154 -9.91 0.68 5.53
C THR A 154 -10.77 0.01 6.60
N ASP A 155 -10.16 -0.53 7.66
CA ASP A 155 -10.81 -1.28 8.74
C ASP A 155 -11.67 -2.46 8.24
N ASP A 156 -11.26 -3.05 7.11
CA ASP A 156 -11.91 -4.17 6.47
C ASP A 156 -11.20 -5.47 6.89
N SER A 157 -11.90 -6.34 7.65
CA SER A 157 -11.36 -7.61 8.14
C SER A 157 -10.93 -8.55 7.02
N GLU A 158 -11.53 -8.46 5.82
CA GLU A 158 -11.11 -9.26 4.67
C GLU A 158 -9.70 -8.90 4.21
N VAL A 159 -9.29 -7.63 4.34
CA VAL A 159 -7.92 -7.20 4.08
C VAL A 159 -6.95 -7.91 5.02
N ILE A 160 -7.23 -7.94 6.32
CA ILE A 160 -6.36 -8.59 7.31
C ILE A 160 -6.31 -10.10 7.05
N ASN A 161 -7.46 -10.74 6.79
CA ASN A 161 -7.54 -12.17 6.46
C ASN A 161 -6.72 -12.49 5.19
N PHE A 162 -6.78 -11.64 4.17
CA PHE A 162 -5.97 -11.79 2.96
C PHE A 162 -4.47 -11.68 3.28
N LEU A 163 -4.05 -10.67 4.03
CA LEU A 163 -2.65 -10.44 4.39
C LEU A 163 -2.06 -11.60 5.21
N ILE A 164 -2.83 -12.17 6.12
CA ILE A 164 -2.44 -13.35 6.90
C ILE A 164 -2.25 -14.57 5.99
N ARG A 165 -3.21 -14.86 5.12
CA ARG A 165 -3.16 -16.00 4.19
C ARG A 165 -2.01 -15.92 3.19
N THR A 166 -1.59 -14.73 2.83
CA THR A 166 -0.48 -14.48 1.87
C THR A 166 0.89 -14.34 2.56
N GLU A 167 0.95 -14.61 3.87
CA GLU A 167 2.19 -14.63 4.66
C GLU A 167 3.02 -13.34 4.56
N ILE A 168 2.36 -12.19 4.54
CA ILE A 168 3.04 -10.89 4.45
C ILE A 168 3.86 -10.56 5.71
N ILE A 169 3.46 -11.06 6.89
CA ILE A 169 4.07 -10.71 8.17
C ILE A 169 5.59 -10.96 8.19
N PRO A 170 6.12 -12.13 7.80
CA PRO A 170 7.56 -12.35 7.74
C PRO A 170 8.29 -11.36 6.83
N VAL A 171 7.67 -10.96 5.72
CA VAL A 171 8.24 -9.97 4.79
C VAL A 171 8.34 -8.60 5.45
N ILE A 172 7.27 -8.16 6.11
CA ILE A 172 7.23 -6.87 6.83
C ILE A 172 8.24 -6.85 7.98
N LEU A 173 8.32 -7.92 8.79
CA LEU A 173 9.29 -8.02 9.87
C LEU A 173 10.75 -7.93 9.38
N LYS A 174 11.03 -8.56 8.23
CA LYS A 174 12.37 -8.45 7.60
C LYS A 174 12.69 -7.01 7.18
N ILE A 175 11.71 -6.27 6.71
CA ILE A 175 11.85 -4.85 6.35
C ILE A 175 12.11 -4.00 7.62
N MET A 176 11.32 -4.20 8.67
CA MET A 176 11.47 -3.51 9.94
C MET A 176 12.86 -3.71 10.55
N LYS A 177 13.37 -4.96 10.53
CA LYS A 177 14.70 -5.32 11.04
C LYS A 177 15.83 -4.68 10.23
N LYS A 178 15.68 -4.53 8.91
CA LYS A 178 16.76 -4.01 8.04
C LYS A 178 17.07 -2.52 8.21
N GLY A 179 16.11 -1.72 8.69
CA GLY A 179 16.29 -0.31 9.05
C GLY A 179 16.84 0.59 7.95
N THR A 180 16.46 0.39 6.69
CA THR A 180 17.09 1.06 5.54
C THR A 180 16.76 2.54 5.42
N PHE A 181 15.48 2.89 5.50
CA PHE A 181 15.00 4.27 5.52
C PHE A 181 13.94 4.41 6.61
N GLU A 182 13.99 5.50 7.35
CA GLU A 182 13.10 5.75 8.47
C GLU A 182 11.61 5.61 8.08
N ILE A 183 11.22 6.17 6.94
CA ILE A 183 9.84 6.11 6.44
C ILE A 183 9.38 4.67 6.17
N ILE A 184 10.27 3.80 5.69
CA ILE A 184 9.96 2.39 5.44
C ILE A 184 9.67 1.67 6.75
N GLY A 185 10.48 1.90 7.79
CA GLY A 185 10.27 1.36 9.12
C GLY A 185 8.95 1.84 9.74
N GLN A 186 8.61 3.12 9.56
CA GLN A 186 7.34 3.69 10.03
C GLN A 186 6.13 3.04 9.36
N VAL A 187 6.15 2.90 8.03
CA VAL A 187 5.04 2.28 7.30
C VAL A 187 4.94 0.79 7.63
N ALA A 188 6.06 0.08 7.71
CA ALA A 188 6.09 -1.34 8.06
C ALA A 188 5.55 -1.60 9.48
N SER A 189 6.01 -0.82 10.48
CA SER A 189 5.52 -0.93 11.86
C SER A 189 4.03 -0.56 11.99
N PHE A 190 3.57 0.42 11.20
CA PHE A 190 2.15 0.75 11.13
C PHE A 190 1.31 -0.42 10.60
N ILE A 191 1.78 -1.12 9.57
CA ILE A 191 1.07 -2.30 9.03
C ILE A 191 0.95 -3.39 10.10
N ILE A 192 2.04 -3.73 10.79
CA ILE A 192 2.01 -4.71 11.88
C ILE A 192 1.07 -4.28 13.01
N GLN A 193 1.11 -2.98 13.38
CA GLN A 193 0.19 -2.44 14.38
C GLN A 193 -1.27 -2.62 13.99
N ARG A 194 -1.64 -2.40 12.72
CA ARG A 194 -3.01 -2.62 12.24
C ARG A 194 -3.39 -4.10 12.26
N ILE A 195 -2.49 -5.00 11.89
CA ILE A 195 -2.72 -6.45 11.95
C ILE A 195 -2.91 -6.92 13.41
N VAL A 196 -2.09 -6.45 14.35
CA VAL A 196 -2.19 -6.80 15.77
C VAL A 196 -3.50 -6.28 16.40
N ASN A 197 -3.99 -5.13 15.96
CA ASN A 197 -5.23 -4.56 16.49
C ASN A 197 -6.51 -5.19 15.90
N ASP A 198 -6.38 -6.03 14.88
CA ASP A 198 -7.50 -6.82 14.36
C ASP A 198 -7.61 -8.16 15.11
N ILE A 199 -8.84 -8.60 15.38
CA ILE A 199 -9.10 -9.81 16.19
C ILE A 199 -8.53 -11.08 15.53
N ASN A 200 -8.63 -11.20 14.20
CA ASN A 200 -8.11 -12.34 13.45
C ASN A 200 -6.58 -12.25 13.34
N GLY A 201 -6.05 -11.03 13.16
CA GLY A 201 -4.63 -10.75 13.15
C GLY A 201 -3.95 -11.11 14.46
N LEU A 202 -4.50 -10.65 15.59
CA LEU A 202 -4.01 -10.96 16.93
C LEU A 202 -4.06 -12.46 17.20
N LYS A 203 -5.20 -13.11 16.89
CA LYS A 203 -5.35 -14.56 17.04
C LYS A 203 -4.27 -15.31 16.26
N TYR A 204 -4.08 -15.00 14.98
CA TYR A 204 -3.08 -15.63 14.12
C TYR A 204 -1.65 -15.49 14.68
N ILE A 205 -1.30 -14.32 15.20
CA ILE A 205 0.02 -14.05 15.78
C ILE A 205 0.23 -14.85 17.06
N CYS A 206 -0.78 -14.88 17.93
CA CYS A 206 -0.68 -15.52 19.24
C CYS A 206 -0.88 -17.04 19.20
N GLU A 207 -1.43 -17.59 18.13
CA GLU A 207 -1.65 -19.04 17.96
C GLU A 207 -0.33 -19.82 17.91
N MET A 208 0.77 -19.19 17.45
CA MET A 208 2.10 -19.80 17.41
C MET A 208 3.11 -18.91 18.15
N ARG A 209 3.80 -19.48 19.14
CA ARG A 209 4.83 -18.77 19.93
C ARG A 209 5.95 -18.20 19.07
N GLU A 210 6.34 -18.91 18.02
CA GLU A 210 7.37 -18.49 17.09
C GLU A 210 7.02 -17.17 16.37
N ARG A 211 5.75 -16.97 16.03
CA ARG A 211 5.27 -15.71 15.42
C ARG A 211 5.35 -14.55 16.41
N LEU A 212 4.91 -14.79 17.64
CA LEU A 212 4.97 -13.80 18.71
C LEU A 212 6.43 -13.42 19.00
N PHE A 213 7.33 -14.40 19.17
CA PHE A 213 8.75 -14.15 19.39
C PHE A 213 9.41 -13.43 18.20
N ALA A 214 9.05 -13.75 16.96
CA ALA A 214 9.58 -13.05 15.80
C ALA A 214 9.20 -11.56 15.80
N ILE A 215 7.98 -11.22 16.17
CA ILE A 215 7.51 -9.84 16.28
C ILE A 215 8.24 -9.11 17.40
N THR A 216 8.24 -9.64 18.63
CA THR A 216 8.88 -9.02 19.79
C THR A 216 10.36 -8.82 19.58
N TYR A 217 11.06 -9.82 19.04
CA TYR A 217 12.47 -9.68 18.68
C TYR A 217 12.74 -8.51 17.73
N VAL A 218 11.90 -8.35 16.70
CA VAL A 218 12.09 -7.24 15.73
C VAL A 218 11.78 -5.89 16.40
N LEU A 219 10.77 -5.83 17.27
CA LEU A 219 10.46 -4.61 18.03
C LEU A 219 11.63 -4.21 18.94
N ASP A 220 12.25 -5.16 19.62
CA ASP A 220 13.42 -4.92 20.48
C ASP A 220 14.61 -4.41 19.68
N VAL A 221 14.89 -5.01 18.52
CA VAL A 221 15.95 -4.52 17.60
C VAL A 221 15.66 -3.08 17.15
N MET A 222 14.39 -2.75 16.90
CA MET A 222 14.01 -1.38 16.52
C MET A 222 14.14 -0.38 17.69
N LEU A 223 13.85 -0.79 18.93
CA LEU A 223 14.00 0.05 20.13
C LEU A 223 15.48 0.34 20.45
N GLN A 224 16.36 -0.64 20.25
CA GLN A 224 17.81 -0.46 20.46
C GLN A 224 18.45 0.52 19.48
N ASN A 225 17.81 0.74 18.33
CA ASN A 225 18.31 1.68 17.33
C ASN A 225 17.90 3.12 17.68
N LYS A 226 18.85 3.92 18.22
CA LYS A 226 18.63 5.30 18.66
C LYS A 226 18.03 6.24 17.60
N ASN A 227 18.12 5.90 16.33
CA ASN A 227 17.56 6.67 15.22
C ASN A 227 16.04 6.39 14.96
N ASN A 228 15.42 5.50 15.72
CA ASN A 228 14.04 5.05 15.50
C ASN A 228 12.97 5.79 16.33
N ASN A 229 13.27 6.97 16.86
CA ASN A 229 12.34 7.71 17.73
C ASN A 229 10.93 7.88 17.14
N LYS A 230 10.81 8.02 15.82
CA LYS A 230 9.50 8.15 15.15
C LYS A 230 8.69 6.85 15.12
N ASN A 231 9.32 5.71 15.33
CA ASN A 231 8.66 4.40 15.35
C ASN A 231 8.13 4.02 16.74
N ILE A 232 8.60 4.66 17.80
CA ILE A 232 8.26 4.33 19.20
C ILE A 232 6.75 4.26 19.41
N LYS A 233 5.99 5.22 18.85
CA LYS A 233 4.53 5.24 18.98
C LYS A 233 3.86 3.99 18.41
N ASN A 234 4.31 3.51 17.24
CA ASN A 234 3.78 2.29 16.63
C ASN A 234 4.22 1.06 17.42
N ILE A 235 5.47 1.01 17.86
CA ILE A 235 6.02 -0.08 18.67
C ILE A 235 5.20 -0.25 19.96
N LEU A 236 4.97 0.83 20.70
CA LEU A 236 4.17 0.81 21.92
C LEU A 236 2.72 0.34 21.66
N ARG A 237 2.12 0.78 20.56
CA ARG A 237 0.78 0.34 20.17
C ARG A 237 0.73 -1.15 19.81
N ILE A 238 1.80 -1.69 19.20
CA ILE A 238 1.90 -3.13 18.93
C ILE A 238 1.96 -3.89 20.26
N TYR A 239 2.80 -3.49 21.22
CA TYR A 239 2.86 -4.12 22.54
C TYR A 239 1.52 -4.05 23.27
N LEU A 240 0.84 -2.87 23.24
CA LEU A 240 -0.49 -2.71 23.84
C LEU A 240 -1.52 -3.67 23.22
N GLY A 241 -1.51 -3.84 21.89
CA GLY A 241 -2.39 -4.80 21.23
C GLY A 241 -2.06 -6.26 21.60
N LEU A 242 -0.77 -6.62 21.68
CA LEU A 242 -0.36 -7.98 22.04
C LEU A 242 -0.78 -8.38 23.46
N ILE A 243 -0.73 -7.46 24.45
CA ILE A 243 -1.11 -7.75 25.84
C ILE A 243 -2.61 -7.94 26.06
N GLU A 244 -3.47 -7.65 25.09
CA GLU A 244 -4.89 -7.99 25.13
C GLU A 244 -5.09 -9.51 25.06
N ASN A 245 -4.17 -10.24 24.45
CA ASN A 245 -4.16 -11.70 24.50
C ASN A 245 -3.48 -12.19 25.79
N LYS A 246 -4.18 -13.03 26.58
CA LYS A 246 -3.71 -13.51 27.89
C LYS A 246 -2.39 -14.30 27.80
N GLU A 247 -2.23 -15.15 26.76
CA GLU A 247 -1.03 -15.95 26.57
C GLU A 247 0.16 -15.08 26.18
N ALA A 248 -0.04 -14.18 25.21
CA ALA A 248 0.99 -13.19 24.82
C ALA A 248 1.40 -12.32 26.00
N LYS A 249 0.45 -11.85 26.81
CA LYS A 249 0.74 -11.07 28.02
C LYS A 249 1.63 -11.83 29.01
N ASN A 250 1.39 -13.13 29.19
CA ASN A 250 2.20 -13.95 30.09
C ASN A 250 3.62 -14.15 29.54
N ILE A 251 3.77 -14.37 28.23
CA ILE A 251 5.07 -14.52 27.57
C ILE A 251 5.86 -13.21 27.67
N LEU A 252 5.21 -12.07 27.38
CA LEU A 252 5.86 -10.76 27.39
C LEU A 252 6.38 -10.35 28.78
N LYS A 253 5.75 -10.77 29.86
CA LYS A 253 6.26 -10.53 31.23
C LYS A 253 7.66 -11.10 31.48
N TRP A 254 8.03 -12.17 30.77
CA TRP A 254 9.33 -12.85 30.91
C TRP A 254 10.36 -12.39 29.86
N THR A 255 9.94 -11.71 28.82
CA THR A 255 10.80 -11.32 27.68
C THR A 255 11.11 -9.84 27.65
N LEU A 256 10.31 -8.99 28.34
CA LEU A 256 10.63 -7.57 28.45
C LEU A 256 11.80 -7.38 29.40
N PRO A 257 12.83 -6.56 29.02
CA PRO A 257 13.92 -6.25 29.93
C PRO A 257 13.38 -5.61 31.21
N GLU A 258 13.85 -6.10 32.35
CA GLU A 258 13.64 -5.41 33.63
C GLU A 258 14.27 -4.01 33.53
N SER A 259 13.45 -2.96 33.72
CA SER A 259 13.82 -1.54 33.63
C SER A 259 14.80 -1.11 34.72
#